data_3b7e3549e51ce5d3cdf911554e4c01bb
#
_entry.id   3b7e3549e51ce5d3cdf911554e4c01bb
#
_cell.length_a   1.000
_cell.length_b   1.000
_cell.length_c   1.000
_cell.angle_alpha   90.00
_cell.angle_beta   90.00
_cell.angle_gamma   90.00
#
_symmetry.space_group_name_H-M   'P 1'
#
loop_
_entity.id
_entity.type
_entity.pdbx_description
1 polymer ?
#
loop_
_entity_poly.entity_id
_entity_poly.type
_entity_poly.pdbx_seq_one_letter_code
_entity_poly.pdbx_strand_id
1 'polypeptide(L)'
;MGAVVIAAVVAAGAIHQFAFGGSTVEAHLAETHATSVIGSGDEAVGVSAAGVILSWQPAPAEGTLPRLPLDAPPEQGTLAGPALAQARVLGAAPPVLRSCIDSSYYGESGVDVRLASGIELRFGDASRAARKWSSAAAILADQSITDIGYVDLHSPGSASTGGSGHALPPPEAGAGTTCGE
;
A
#
# COMPACT_ATOMS: atom_id res chain seq x y z
N MET A 1 -4.19 52.53 -12.50
CA MET A 1 -4.95 51.26 -12.21
C MET A 1 -4.41 50.07 -12.99
N GLY A 2 -3.09 49.85 -13.06
CA GLY A 2 -2.47 48.78 -13.86
C GLY A 2 -1.69 47.73 -13.06
N ALA A 3 -1.54 47.90 -11.76
CA ALA A 3 -0.66 47.04 -10.94
C ALA A 3 -1.36 45.83 -10.29
N VAL A 4 -2.69 45.80 -10.20
CA VAL A 4 -3.44 44.76 -9.49
C VAL A 4 -3.70 43.54 -10.36
N VAL A 5 -3.74 43.67 -11.70
CA VAL A 5 -4.04 42.56 -12.62
C VAL A 5 -2.84 41.63 -12.80
N ILE A 6 -1.59 42.14 -12.71
CA ILE A 6 -0.39 41.30 -12.87
C ILE A 6 -0.14 40.38 -11.66
N ALA A 7 -0.48 40.84 -10.46
CA ALA A 7 -0.31 40.01 -9.25
C ALA A 7 -1.28 38.82 -9.20
N ALA A 8 -2.49 38.95 -9.72
CA ALA A 8 -3.48 37.87 -9.75
C ALA A 8 -3.11 36.76 -10.76
N VAL A 9 -2.51 37.11 -11.89
CA VAL A 9 -2.11 36.13 -12.90
C VAL A 9 -0.88 35.35 -12.45
N VAL A 10 0.06 35.99 -11.75
CA VAL A 10 1.24 35.28 -11.18
C VAL A 10 0.84 34.31 -10.07
N ALA A 11 -0.10 34.71 -9.22
CA ALA A 11 -0.60 33.82 -8.15
C ALA A 11 -1.34 32.57 -8.71
N ALA A 12 -2.17 32.76 -9.74
CA ALA A 12 -2.87 31.66 -10.40
C ALA A 12 -1.90 30.72 -11.13
N GLY A 13 -0.85 31.26 -11.78
CA GLY A 13 0.19 30.46 -12.43
C GLY A 13 1.04 29.67 -11.45
N ALA A 14 1.37 30.24 -10.30
CA ALA A 14 2.14 29.55 -9.26
C ALA A 14 1.35 28.39 -8.61
N ILE A 15 0.06 28.57 -8.37
CA ILE A 15 -0.80 27.51 -7.84
C ILE A 15 -0.94 26.37 -8.85
N HIS A 16 -1.01 26.69 -10.15
CA HIS A 16 -1.11 25.67 -11.20
C HIS A 16 0.19 24.86 -11.35
N GLN A 17 1.35 25.50 -11.22
CA GLN A 17 2.65 24.82 -11.26
C GLN A 17 2.89 23.93 -10.03
N PHE A 18 2.44 24.33 -8.84
CA PHE A 18 2.52 23.48 -7.65
C PHE A 18 1.61 22.25 -7.74
N ALA A 19 0.42 22.37 -8.33
CA ALA A 19 -0.49 21.24 -8.52
C ALA A 19 0.04 20.20 -9.53
N PHE A 20 0.75 20.65 -10.57
CA PHE A 20 1.37 19.73 -11.55
C PHE A 20 2.71 19.16 -11.06
N GLY A 21 3.46 19.90 -10.25
CA GLY A 21 4.73 19.44 -9.70
C GLY A 21 4.57 18.27 -8.72
N GLY A 22 3.52 18.28 -7.89
CA GLY A 22 3.23 17.22 -6.93
C GLY A 22 2.94 15.89 -7.60
N SER A 23 2.10 15.86 -8.63
CA SER A 23 1.72 14.62 -9.30
C SER A 23 2.87 13.95 -10.07
N THR A 24 3.78 14.72 -10.64
CA THR A 24 4.96 14.17 -11.35
C THR A 24 6.00 13.60 -10.38
N VAL A 25 6.22 14.24 -9.23
CA VAL A 25 7.13 13.74 -8.19
C VAL A 25 6.58 12.47 -7.57
N GLU A 26 5.31 12.43 -7.20
CA GLU A 26 4.66 11.23 -6.66
C GLU A 26 4.66 10.07 -7.66
N ALA A 27 4.39 10.32 -8.94
CA ALA A 27 4.47 9.31 -9.98
C ALA A 27 5.89 8.76 -10.13
N HIS A 28 6.91 9.62 -10.12
CA HIS A 28 8.31 9.20 -10.20
C HIS A 28 8.74 8.40 -8.97
N LEU A 29 8.35 8.80 -7.77
CA LEU A 29 8.60 8.04 -6.54
C LEU A 29 7.91 6.66 -6.59
N ALA A 30 6.70 6.58 -7.12
CA ALA A 30 5.98 5.32 -7.29
C ALA A 30 6.68 4.33 -8.24
N GLU A 31 7.52 4.82 -9.14
CA GLU A 31 8.29 3.99 -10.08
C GLU A 31 9.68 3.61 -9.57
N THR A 32 10.26 4.39 -8.65
CA THR A 32 11.67 4.26 -8.26
C THR A 32 11.91 3.75 -6.85
N HIS A 33 10.89 3.65 -6.01
CA HIS A 33 11.02 3.16 -4.64
C HIS A 33 10.42 1.77 -4.49
N ALA A 34 11.17 0.86 -3.90
CA ALA A 34 10.68 -0.46 -3.56
C ALA A 34 9.58 -0.37 -2.48
N THR A 35 8.46 -1.03 -2.74
CA THR A 35 7.32 -1.15 -1.82
C THR A 35 6.96 -2.59 -1.51
N SER A 36 7.52 -3.52 -2.25
CA SER A 36 7.43 -4.96 -2.06
C SER A 36 8.69 -5.64 -2.61
N VAL A 37 8.87 -6.92 -2.35
CA VAL A 37 10.01 -7.71 -2.82
C VAL A 37 9.57 -9.00 -3.49
N ILE A 38 10.38 -9.49 -4.42
CA ILE A 38 10.33 -10.84 -5.01
C ILE A 38 11.59 -11.57 -4.59
N GLY A 39 11.49 -12.86 -4.28
CA GLY A 39 12.63 -13.66 -3.84
C GLY A 39 12.96 -13.45 -2.37
N SER A 40 14.12 -13.90 -1.92
CA SER A 40 14.61 -13.84 -0.54
C SER A 40 16.12 -13.77 -0.46
N GLY A 41 16.64 -13.30 0.67
CA GLY A 41 18.08 -13.17 0.90
C GLY A 41 18.73 -12.24 -0.12
N ASP A 42 19.95 -12.60 -0.55
CA ASP A 42 20.75 -11.79 -1.48
C ASP A 42 20.15 -11.73 -2.91
N GLU A 43 19.25 -12.64 -3.24
CA GLU A 43 18.54 -12.67 -4.54
C GLU A 43 17.24 -11.89 -4.53
N ALA A 44 16.87 -11.28 -3.39
CA ALA A 44 15.67 -10.48 -3.29
C ALA A 44 15.77 -9.23 -4.17
N VAL A 45 14.72 -8.96 -4.93
CA VAL A 45 14.64 -7.81 -5.84
C VAL A 45 13.47 -6.92 -5.42
N GLY A 46 13.73 -5.63 -5.26
CA GLY A 46 12.70 -4.64 -4.97
C GLY A 46 11.73 -4.45 -6.13
N VAL A 47 10.47 -4.21 -5.80
CA VAL A 47 9.40 -3.91 -6.75
C VAL A 47 8.70 -2.63 -6.33
N SER A 48 8.51 -1.72 -7.27
CA SER A 48 7.78 -0.47 -7.02
C SER A 48 6.26 -0.67 -7.01
N ALA A 49 5.53 0.31 -6.50
CA ALA A 49 4.06 0.33 -6.55
C ALA A 49 3.49 0.28 -7.98
N ALA A 50 4.26 0.73 -8.97
CA ALA A 50 3.90 0.64 -10.38
C ALA A 50 4.19 -0.74 -11.00
N GLY A 51 4.80 -1.66 -10.24
CA GLY A 51 5.18 -2.99 -10.70
C GLY A 51 6.50 -3.04 -11.47
N VAL A 52 7.33 -2.01 -11.36
CA VAL A 52 8.66 -1.98 -11.98
C VAL A 52 9.63 -2.77 -11.12
N ILE A 53 10.41 -3.67 -11.74
CA ILE A 53 11.46 -4.43 -11.09
C ILE A 53 12.71 -3.55 -10.94
N LEU A 54 13.18 -3.38 -9.71
CA LEU A 54 14.28 -2.47 -9.37
C LEU A 54 15.61 -3.23 -9.23
N SER A 55 15.98 -4.02 -10.22
CA SER A 55 17.18 -4.88 -10.20
C SER A 55 18.51 -4.10 -10.09
N TRP A 56 18.49 -2.80 -10.34
CA TRP A 56 19.65 -1.92 -10.20
C TRP A 56 19.86 -1.37 -8.78
N GLN A 57 18.92 -1.64 -7.87
CA GLN A 57 19.01 -1.22 -6.47
C GLN A 57 19.51 -2.38 -5.61
N PRO A 58 20.19 -2.10 -4.50
CA PRO A 58 20.49 -3.12 -3.51
C PRO A 58 19.22 -3.82 -3.03
N ALA A 59 19.33 -5.12 -2.75
CA ALA A 59 18.23 -5.88 -2.16
C ALA A 59 17.73 -5.19 -0.88
N PRO A 60 16.42 -4.99 -0.71
CA PRO A 60 15.86 -4.49 0.55
C PRO A 60 16.20 -5.43 1.69
N ALA A 61 16.44 -4.89 2.88
CA ALA A 61 16.70 -5.71 4.06
C ALA A 61 15.51 -6.64 4.33
N GLU A 62 15.81 -7.87 4.73
CA GLU A 62 14.81 -8.89 4.99
C GLU A 62 13.79 -8.42 6.02
N GLY A 63 12.51 -8.69 5.80
CA GLY A 63 11.40 -8.29 6.69
C GLY A 63 11.00 -6.82 6.65
N THR A 64 11.68 -5.97 5.87
CA THR A 64 11.33 -4.55 5.79
C THR A 64 10.17 -4.25 4.85
N LEU A 65 9.97 -5.09 3.84
CA LEU A 65 8.93 -4.95 2.83
C LEU A 65 8.15 -6.25 2.66
N PRO A 66 6.84 -6.17 2.35
CA PRO A 66 6.02 -7.34 2.08
C PRO A 66 6.49 -8.09 0.82
N ARG A 67 6.37 -9.41 0.84
CA ARG A 67 6.74 -10.27 -0.27
C ARG A 67 5.59 -10.44 -1.26
N LEU A 68 5.93 -10.40 -2.54
CA LEU A 68 5.06 -10.90 -3.60
C LEU A 68 5.24 -12.42 -3.73
N PRO A 69 4.16 -13.17 -3.98
CA PRO A 69 4.22 -14.64 -4.10
C PRO A 69 4.76 -15.07 -5.47
N LEU A 70 5.97 -14.63 -5.79
CA LEU A 70 6.72 -14.98 -7.00
C LEU A 70 8.10 -15.52 -6.58
N ASP A 71 8.51 -16.62 -7.19
CA ASP A 71 9.82 -17.23 -6.92
C ASP A 71 10.96 -16.44 -7.58
N ALA A 72 10.70 -15.85 -8.74
CA ALA A 72 11.68 -15.07 -9.49
C ALA A 72 11.03 -13.87 -10.19
N PRO A 73 11.79 -12.77 -10.41
CA PRO A 73 11.32 -11.65 -11.18
C PRO A 73 11.12 -12.01 -12.67
N PRO A 74 10.08 -11.48 -13.34
CA PRO A 74 9.88 -11.72 -14.75
C PRO A 74 10.96 -11.01 -15.60
N GLU A 75 11.31 -11.60 -16.73
CA GLU A 75 12.35 -11.08 -17.64
C GLU A 75 12.05 -9.70 -18.21
N GLN A 76 10.78 -9.33 -18.30
CA GLN A 76 10.33 -8.06 -18.90
C GLN A 76 10.59 -6.82 -18.02
N GLY A 77 11.13 -6.97 -16.82
CA GLY A 77 11.43 -5.86 -15.91
C GLY A 77 10.19 -5.15 -15.32
N THR A 78 8.99 -5.62 -15.65
CA THR A 78 7.72 -5.11 -15.11
C THR A 78 6.74 -6.24 -14.83
N LEU A 79 5.94 -6.07 -13.78
CA LEU A 79 4.87 -7.01 -13.45
C LEU A 79 3.64 -6.80 -14.34
N ALA A 80 2.86 -7.86 -14.53
CA ALA A 80 1.58 -7.84 -15.23
C ALA A 80 0.53 -8.66 -14.47
N GLY A 81 -0.74 -8.52 -14.86
CA GLY A 81 -1.85 -9.33 -14.34
C GLY A 81 -1.96 -9.32 -12.81
N PRO A 82 -2.16 -10.49 -12.18
CA PRO A 82 -2.30 -10.64 -10.73
C PRO A 82 -1.15 -10.05 -9.92
N ALA A 83 0.10 -10.28 -10.34
CA ALA A 83 1.27 -9.78 -9.62
C ALA A 83 1.34 -8.24 -9.61
N LEU A 84 0.96 -7.59 -10.72
CA LEU A 84 0.84 -6.13 -10.78
C LEU A 84 -0.26 -5.62 -9.85
N ALA A 85 -1.40 -6.30 -9.80
CA ALA A 85 -2.48 -5.94 -8.89
C ALA A 85 -2.03 -6.00 -7.42
N GLN A 86 -1.33 -7.06 -7.02
CA GLN A 86 -0.75 -7.19 -5.69
C GLN A 86 0.29 -6.11 -5.40
N ALA A 87 1.24 -5.83 -6.31
CA ALA A 87 2.22 -4.77 -6.15
C ALA A 87 1.57 -3.39 -5.92
N ARG A 88 0.50 -3.08 -6.65
CA ARG A 88 -0.28 -1.84 -6.48
C ARG A 88 -0.97 -1.75 -5.13
N VAL A 89 -1.56 -2.84 -4.67
CA VAL A 89 -2.21 -2.89 -3.34
C VAL A 89 -1.16 -2.75 -2.25
N LEU A 90 -0.08 -3.52 -2.28
CA LEU A 90 0.99 -3.47 -1.29
C LEU A 90 1.70 -2.11 -1.30
N GLY A 91 1.93 -1.54 -2.49
CA GLY A 91 2.56 -0.24 -2.65
C GLY A 91 1.76 0.92 -2.08
N ALA A 92 0.44 0.80 -2.07
CA ALA A 92 -0.46 1.80 -1.49
C ALA A 92 -0.60 1.69 0.04
N ALA A 93 -0.01 0.66 0.67
CA ALA A 93 -0.08 0.48 2.11
C ALA A 93 0.59 1.63 2.87
N PRO A 94 -0.06 2.20 3.89
CA PRO A 94 0.56 3.15 4.78
C PRO A 94 1.83 2.56 5.42
N PRO A 95 2.90 3.36 5.61
CA PRO A 95 4.16 2.84 6.17
C PRO A 95 3.98 2.06 7.49
N VAL A 96 3.10 2.54 8.37
CA VAL A 96 2.79 1.90 9.66
C VAL A 96 2.11 0.53 9.54
N LEU A 97 1.34 0.29 8.47
CA LEU A 97 0.69 -1.00 8.22
C LEU A 97 1.51 -1.90 7.32
N ARG A 98 2.49 -1.36 6.60
CA ARG A 98 3.31 -2.13 5.67
C ARG A 98 4.15 -3.20 6.38
N SER A 99 4.70 -2.88 7.54
CA SER A 99 5.44 -3.83 8.38
C SER A 99 4.55 -4.91 9.00
N CYS A 100 3.23 -4.69 9.01
CA CYS A 100 2.25 -5.64 9.52
C CYS A 100 1.74 -6.63 8.46
N ILE A 101 2.16 -6.49 7.21
CA ILE A 101 1.76 -7.39 6.14
C ILE A 101 2.59 -8.68 6.22
N ASP A 102 1.94 -9.79 6.48
CA ASP A 102 2.55 -11.12 6.44
C ASP A 102 2.63 -11.65 5.01
N SER A 103 1.50 -11.65 4.30
CA SER A 103 1.42 -12.23 2.96
C SER A 103 0.33 -11.55 2.13
N SER A 104 0.39 -11.77 0.81
CA SER A 104 -0.69 -11.40 -0.11
C SER A 104 -0.92 -12.51 -1.11
N TYR A 105 -2.15 -12.66 -1.56
CA TYR A 105 -2.51 -13.60 -2.61
C TYR A 105 -3.55 -13.01 -3.56
N TYR A 106 -3.70 -13.65 -4.70
CA TYR A 106 -4.68 -13.27 -5.71
C TYR A 106 -5.63 -14.44 -5.94
N GLY A 107 -6.87 -14.28 -5.50
CA GLY A 107 -7.94 -15.27 -5.65
C GLY A 107 -8.96 -14.89 -6.72
N GLU A 108 -10.09 -15.60 -6.73
CA GLU A 108 -11.21 -15.33 -7.65
C GLU A 108 -11.79 -13.93 -7.46
N SER A 109 -11.77 -13.41 -6.23
CA SER A 109 -12.29 -12.08 -5.89
C SER A 109 -11.26 -10.96 -6.07
N GLY A 110 -10.02 -11.27 -6.42
CA GLY A 110 -8.93 -10.31 -6.60
C GLY A 110 -7.84 -10.45 -5.53
N VAL A 111 -7.31 -9.32 -5.07
CA VAL A 111 -6.20 -9.27 -4.10
C VAL A 111 -6.72 -9.34 -2.67
N ASP A 112 -6.14 -10.24 -1.91
CA ASP A 112 -6.29 -10.32 -0.47
C ASP A 112 -4.92 -10.16 0.21
N VAL A 113 -4.90 -9.50 1.37
CA VAL A 113 -3.70 -9.25 2.17
C VAL A 113 -3.94 -9.80 3.57
N ARG A 114 -3.03 -10.64 4.05
CA ARG A 114 -3.04 -11.13 5.43
C ARG A 114 -2.07 -10.30 6.27
N LEU A 115 -2.56 -9.84 7.40
CA LEU A 115 -1.72 -9.19 8.42
C LEU A 115 -1.08 -10.24 9.33
N ALA A 116 0.02 -9.88 9.99
CA ALA A 116 0.70 -10.74 10.98
C ALA A 116 -0.23 -11.15 12.14
N SER A 117 -1.22 -10.32 12.48
CA SER A 117 -2.29 -10.66 13.42
C SER A 117 -3.22 -11.77 12.95
N GLY A 118 -3.13 -12.21 11.68
CA GLY A 118 -4.03 -13.18 11.06
C GLY A 118 -5.25 -12.55 10.36
N ILE A 119 -5.54 -11.27 10.60
CA ILE A 119 -6.67 -10.57 9.97
C ILE A 119 -6.48 -10.52 8.46
N GLU A 120 -7.54 -10.84 7.71
CA GLU A 120 -7.55 -10.80 6.25
C GLU A 120 -8.19 -9.51 5.73
N LEU A 121 -7.49 -8.78 4.89
CA LEU A 121 -7.98 -7.58 4.21
C LEU A 121 -8.31 -7.94 2.76
N ARG A 122 -9.59 -7.97 2.41
CA ARG A 122 -10.12 -8.36 1.09
C ARG A 122 -10.27 -7.15 0.19
N PHE A 123 -9.24 -6.89 -0.62
CA PHE A 123 -9.21 -5.70 -1.49
C PHE A 123 -10.04 -5.85 -2.75
N GLY A 124 -10.18 -7.07 -3.29
CA GLY A 124 -10.73 -7.26 -4.62
C GLY A 124 -9.78 -6.69 -5.68
N ASP A 125 -10.27 -5.79 -6.53
CA ASP A 125 -9.42 -5.12 -7.51
C ASP A 125 -8.42 -4.14 -6.86
N ALA A 126 -7.36 -3.81 -7.59
CA ALA A 126 -6.35 -2.84 -7.14
C ALA A 126 -6.76 -1.37 -7.32
N SER A 127 -7.97 -1.09 -7.81
CA SER A 127 -8.44 0.28 -7.96
C SER A 127 -8.62 0.94 -6.59
N ARG A 128 -8.29 2.24 -6.51
CA ARG A 128 -8.44 3.01 -5.27
C ARG A 128 -7.78 2.38 -4.04
N ALA A 129 -6.67 1.61 -4.22
CA ALA A 129 -5.99 0.89 -3.16
C ALA A 129 -5.66 1.78 -1.94
N ALA A 130 -5.19 3.00 -2.15
CA ALA A 130 -4.90 3.94 -1.06
C ALA A 130 -6.15 4.27 -0.21
N ARG A 131 -7.32 4.45 -0.85
CA ARG A 131 -8.58 4.68 -0.13
C ARG A 131 -9.03 3.43 0.63
N LYS A 132 -8.87 2.25 0.04
CA LYS A 132 -9.16 0.97 0.69
C LYS A 132 -8.28 0.78 1.93
N TRP A 133 -6.99 1.10 1.83
CA TRP A 133 -6.09 1.11 2.99
C TRP A 133 -6.50 2.11 4.07
N SER A 134 -6.95 3.31 3.69
CA SER A 134 -7.47 4.28 4.66
C SER A 134 -8.70 3.75 5.40
N SER A 135 -9.60 3.05 4.71
CA SER A 135 -10.77 2.41 5.33
C SER A 135 -10.34 1.27 6.27
N ALA A 136 -9.38 0.43 5.86
CA ALA A 136 -8.82 -0.61 6.71
C ALA A 136 -8.19 -0.02 7.97
N ALA A 137 -7.36 1.01 7.82
CA ALA A 137 -6.71 1.67 8.95
C ALA A 137 -7.71 2.26 9.95
N ALA A 138 -8.81 2.84 9.47
CA ALA A 138 -9.88 3.36 10.33
C ALA A 138 -10.58 2.26 11.13
N ILE A 139 -10.86 1.11 10.48
CA ILE A 139 -11.48 -0.04 11.14
C ILE A 139 -10.52 -0.67 12.16
N LEU A 140 -9.25 -0.86 11.79
CA LEU A 140 -8.23 -1.44 12.68
C LEU A 140 -7.91 -0.53 13.89
N ALA A 141 -8.18 0.76 13.80
CA ALA A 141 -8.02 1.72 14.89
C ALA A 141 -9.29 1.90 15.73
N ASP A 142 -10.42 1.28 15.36
CA ASP A 142 -11.69 1.41 16.08
C ASP A 142 -11.68 0.54 17.34
N GLN A 143 -11.59 1.17 18.49
CA GLN A 143 -11.55 0.51 19.81
C GLN A 143 -12.83 -0.24 20.18
N SER A 144 -13.93 0.01 19.47
CA SER A 144 -15.17 -0.74 19.68
C SER A 144 -15.13 -2.14 19.04
N ILE A 145 -14.20 -2.36 18.12
CA ILE A 145 -13.96 -3.63 17.46
C ILE A 145 -12.85 -4.36 18.20
N THR A 146 -13.18 -5.42 18.89
CA THR A 146 -12.20 -6.15 19.71
C THR A 146 -11.75 -7.48 19.09
N ASP A 147 -12.51 -8.01 18.14
CA ASP A 147 -12.24 -9.29 17.48
C ASP A 147 -12.85 -9.31 16.08
N ILE A 148 -12.02 -9.59 15.07
CA ILE A 148 -12.44 -9.72 13.67
C ILE A 148 -11.64 -10.81 12.97
N GLY A 149 -12.21 -11.43 11.94
CA GLY A 149 -11.51 -12.36 11.05
C GLY A 149 -11.05 -11.67 9.77
N TYR A 150 -11.88 -10.78 9.21
CA TYR A 150 -11.56 -10.08 7.98
C TYR A 150 -12.19 -8.70 7.89
N VAL A 151 -11.62 -7.88 7.00
CA VAL A 151 -12.19 -6.60 6.55
C VAL A 151 -12.43 -6.68 5.04
N ASP A 152 -13.67 -6.51 4.61
CA ASP A 152 -14.03 -6.42 3.19
C ASP A 152 -13.90 -4.98 2.70
N LEU A 153 -13.05 -4.79 1.70
CA LEU A 153 -12.66 -3.51 1.12
C LEU A 153 -13.01 -3.41 -0.37
N HIS A 154 -13.82 -4.32 -0.92
CA HIS A 154 -14.22 -4.27 -2.33
C HIS A 154 -14.82 -2.91 -2.69
N SER A 155 -15.56 -2.32 -1.76
CA SER A 155 -16.16 -0.99 -1.88
C SER A 155 -15.63 -0.06 -0.79
N PRO A 156 -14.66 0.82 -1.08
CA PRO A 156 -14.00 1.63 -0.03
C PRO A 156 -14.92 2.62 0.70
N GLY A 157 -16.13 2.87 0.19
CA GLY A 157 -17.16 3.68 0.89
C GLY A 157 -18.11 2.85 1.74
N SER A 158 -17.99 1.52 1.73
CA SER A 158 -18.86 0.56 2.42
C SER A 158 -18.04 -0.62 2.92
N ALA A 159 -16.87 -0.33 3.49
CA ALA A 159 -16.05 -1.37 4.10
C ALA A 159 -16.83 -2.04 5.25
N SER A 160 -16.73 -3.38 5.34
CA SER A 160 -17.41 -4.17 6.35
C SER A 160 -16.45 -5.16 7.01
N THR A 161 -16.79 -5.57 8.22
CA THR A 161 -16.01 -6.53 8.99
C THR A 161 -16.81 -7.81 9.19
N GLY A 162 -16.11 -8.92 9.36
CA GLY A 162 -16.74 -10.19 9.68
C GLY A 162 -15.76 -11.22 10.19
N GLY A 163 -16.29 -12.39 10.57
CA GLY A 163 -15.51 -13.43 11.21
C GLY A 163 -15.09 -13.06 12.63
N SER A 164 -14.34 -13.94 13.25
CA SER A 164 -13.75 -13.80 14.58
C SER A 164 -12.44 -14.56 14.66
N GLY A 165 -11.69 -14.39 15.72
CA GLY A 165 -10.50 -15.19 16.00
C GLY A 165 -9.19 -14.39 16.01
N HIS A 166 -9.25 -13.10 15.72
CA HIS A 166 -8.06 -12.23 15.75
C HIS A 166 -8.37 -10.98 16.57
N ALA A 167 -7.78 -10.90 17.76
CA ALA A 167 -7.88 -9.74 18.63
C ALA A 167 -7.17 -8.54 18.01
N LEU A 168 -7.80 -7.38 18.04
CA LEU A 168 -7.14 -6.14 17.72
C LEU A 168 -6.24 -5.71 18.88
N PRO A 169 -5.02 -5.18 18.61
CA PRO A 169 -4.13 -4.75 19.69
C PRO A 169 -4.79 -3.64 20.51
N PRO A 170 -4.65 -3.65 21.84
CA PRO A 170 -5.21 -2.60 22.68
C PRO A 170 -4.58 -1.24 22.36
N PRO A 171 -5.33 -0.13 22.48
CA PRO A 171 -4.91 1.20 22.09
C PRO A 171 -3.74 1.77 22.92
N GLU A 172 -3.39 1.13 24.00
CA GLU A 172 -2.36 1.55 24.97
C GLU A 172 -0.92 1.20 24.56
N ALA A 173 -0.74 0.41 23.52
CA ALA A 173 0.58 0.11 22.99
C ALA A 173 1.13 1.36 22.30
N GLY A 174 1.70 2.28 23.08
CA GLY A 174 2.23 3.54 22.61
C GLY A 174 3.16 3.38 21.42
N ALA A 175 2.92 4.16 20.39
CA ALA A 175 3.81 4.60 19.31
C ALA A 175 4.78 3.60 18.64
N GLY A 176 4.70 2.33 18.96
CA GLY A 176 5.34 1.26 18.21
C GLY A 176 4.24 0.30 17.79
N THR A 177 3.81 0.39 16.54
CA THR A 177 2.83 -0.53 15.98
C THR A 177 3.43 -1.93 15.97
N THR A 178 3.31 -2.64 17.08
CA THR A 178 3.52 -4.08 17.08
C THR A 178 2.31 -4.66 16.36
N CYS A 179 2.55 -5.28 15.24
CA CYS A 179 1.53 -5.87 14.35
C CYS A 179 0.81 -7.07 14.97
N GLY A 180 0.55 -7.07 16.28
CA GLY A 180 -0.08 -8.13 17.02
C GLY A 180 0.82 -9.37 17.07
N GLU A 181 1.69 -9.46 18.04
CA GLU A 181 2.26 -10.72 18.55
C GLU A 181 1.34 -11.28 19.63
#